data_a0b7cf6cdeeb30bb3862e228c7f8cfbc
#
_entry.id   a0b7cf6cdeeb30bb3862e228c7f8cfbc
#
_cell.length_a   1.000
_cell.length_b   1.000
_cell.length_c   1.000
_cell.angle_alpha   90.00
_cell.angle_beta   90.00
_cell.angle_gamma   90.00
#
_symmetry.space_group_name_H-M   'P 1'
#
loop_
_entity.id
_entity.type
_entity.pdbx_description
1 polymer ?
#
loop_
_entity_poly.entity_id
_entity_poly.type
_entity_poly.pdbx_seq_one_letter_code
_entity_poly.pdbx_strand_id
1 'polypeptide(L)'
;MVNSHNPSVDAVLNQKGYAAKNSGIDIRFEGNDLSEITTSPVDLTIIIGNLLDNAIEACEKLPTDHRWITVKVIRDANASPTSIFLSVENSSLPVAIVNDHIATTKQEPELHGFGLRNVMETLHKYDAFHLMSYKNSSFLFCAEWYEERTDSIIRSLK
;
A
#
# COMPACT_ATOMS: atom_id res chain seq x y z
N MET A 1 -7.68 -16.96 -1.46
CA MET A 1 -6.24 -16.87 -1.17
C MET A 1 -5.56 -16.11 -2.29
N VAL A 2 -4.73 -15.12 -1.96
CA VAL A 2 -3.99 -14.35 -2.96
C VAL A 2 -2.80 -15.18 -3.46
N ASN A 3 -2.55 -15.13 -4.75
CA ASN A 3 -1.38 -15.76 -5.36
C ASN A 3 -0.76 -14.80 -6.38
N SER A 4 0.16 -13.98 -5.93
CA SER A 4 0.94 -13.05 -6.78
C SER A 4 2.24 -13.67 -7.28
N HIS A 5 2.52 -14.90 -6.93
CA HIS A 5 3.80 -15.59 -7.12
C HIS A 5 4.97 -14.94 -6.34
N ASN A 6 4.66 -14.10 -5.35
CA ASN A 6 5.63 -13.55 -4.42
C ASN A 6 5.22 -13.94 -2.99
N PRO A 7 5.95 -14.85 -2.33
CA PRO A 7 5.53 -15.38 -1.03
C PRO A 7 5.36 -14.32 0.06
N SER A 8 6.20 -13.29 0.07
CA SER A 8 6.13 -12.23 1.08
C SER A 8 4.90 -11.34 0.89
N VAL A 9 4.59 -10.99 -0.35
CA VAL A 9 3.38 -10.22 -0.69
C VAL A 9 2.14 -11.06 -0.36
N ASP A 10 2.12 -12.31 -0.78
CA ASP A 10 0.99 -13.20 -0.52
C ASP A 10 0.75 -13.39 0.98
N ALA A 11 1.80 -13.54 1.77
CA ALA A 11 1.69 -13.70 3.22
C ALA A 11 1.05 -12.47 3.88
N VAL A 12 1.52 -11.27 3.58
CA VAL A 12 0.97 -10.05 4.18
C VAL A 12 -0.46 -9.78 3.71
N LEU A 13 -0.75 -9.98 2.43
CA LEU A 13 -2.10 -9.79 1.88
C LEU A 13 -3.09 -10.79 2.47
N ASN A 14 -2.71 -12.04 2.61
CA ASN A 14 -3.58 -13.07 3.20
C ASN A 14 -3.80 -12.84 4.70
N GLN A 15 -2.77 -12.46 5.45
CA GLN A 15 -2.89 -12.14 6.86
C GLN A 15 -3.82 -10.95 7.10
N LYS A 16 -3.61 -9.84 6.39
CA LYS A 16 -4.44 -8.64 6.52
C LYS A 16 -5.84 -8.84 5.95
N GLY A 17 -5.95 -9.62 4.88
CA GLY A 17 -7.25 -10.01 4.31
C GLY A 17 -8.11 -10.80 5.30
N TYR A 18 -7.50 -11.72 6.04
CA TYR A 18 -8.19 -12.46 7.10
C TYR A 18 -8.67 -11.50 8.22
N ALA A 19 -7.79 -10.62 8.69
CA ALA A 19 -8.15 -9.61 9.70
C ALA A 19 -9.29 -8.71 9.23
N ALA A 20 -9.23 -8.23 7.98
CA ALA A 20 -10.28 -7.40 7.39
C ALA A 20 -11.64 -8.13 7.36
N LYS A 21 -11.66 -9.37 6.91
CA LYS A 21 -12.88 -10.19 6.88
C LYS A 21 -13.48 -10.39 8.27
N ASN A 22 -12.64 -10.61 9.28
CA ASN A 22 -13.10 -10.73 10.67
C ASN A 22 -13.72 -9.43 11.21
N SER A 23 -13.34 -8.29 10.66
CA SER A 23 -13.93 -6.98 10.96
C SER A 23 -15.11 -6.63 10.04
N GLY A 24 -15.64 -7.59 9.28
CA GLY A 24 -16.76 -7.37 8.38
C GLY A 24 -16.45 -6.45 7.19
N ILE A 25 -15.22 -6.47 6.71
CA ILE A 25 -14.76 -5.64 5.61
C ILE A 25 -14.75 -6.47 4.31
N ASP A 26 -15.36 -5.94 3.24
CA ASP A 26 -15.23 -6.50 1.89
C ASP A 26 -13.88 -6.06 1.31
N ILE A 27 -12.94 -6.98 1.23
CA ILE A 27 -11.59 -6.70 0.74
C ILE A 27 -11.34 -7.39 -0.60
N ARG A 28 -10.80 -6.63 -1.57
CA ARG A 28 -10.46 -7.09 -2.93
C ARG A 28 -8.99 -6.85 -3.23
N PHE A 29 -8.40 -7.81 -3.88
CA PHE A 29 -7.02 -7.75 -4.36
C PHE A 29 -6.99 -7.80 -5.88
N GLU A 30 -6.31 -6.84 -6.49
CA GLU A 30 -6.06 -6.78 -7.93
C GLU A 30 -4.55 -6.72 -8.15
N GLY A 31 -4.04 -7.51 -9.08
CA GLY A 31 -2.62 -7.54 -9.34
C GLY A 31 -2.25 -8.52 -10.43
N ASN A 32 -0.97 -8.56 -10.72
CA ASN A 32 -0.38 -9.46 -11.71
C ASN A 32 0.78 -10.25 -11.11
N ASP A 33 1.54 -10.93 -11.94
CA ASP A 33 2.68 -11.73 -11.52
C ASP A 33 3.80 -10.84 -10.96
N LEU A 34 4.15 -11.06 -9.70
CA LEU A 34 5.19 -10.35 -8.96
C LEU A 34 6.43 -11.22 -8.71
N SER A 35 6.56 -12.38 -9.38
CA SER A 35 7.70 -13.28 -9.20
C SER A 35 9.05 -12.62 -9.49
N GLU A 36 9.08 -11.70 -10.46
CA GLU A 36 10.29 -11.01 -10.91
C GLU A 36 10.52 -9.66 -10.23
N ILE A 37 9.70 -9.29 -9.24
CA ILE A 37 9.85 -8.01 -8.56
C ILE A 37 11.19 -7.95 -7.80
N THR A 38 11.94 -6.87 -7.96
CA THR A 38 13.25 -6.68 -7.34
C THR A 38 13.22 -5.85 -6.05
N THR A 39 12.09 -5.20 -5.77
CA THR A 39 11.88 -4.50 -4.50
C THR A 39 12.03 -5.46 -3.33
N SER A 40 12.73 -5.02 -2.28
CA SER A 40 12.96 -5.84 -1.08
C SER A 40 11.64 -6.41 -0.53
N PRO A 41 11.59 -7.73 -0.26
CA PRO A 41 10.41 -8.35 0.37
C PRO A 41 10.05 -7.73 1.72
N VAL A 42 11.03 -7.34 2.51
CA VAL A 42 10.82 -6.65 3.80
C VAL A 42 10.15 -5.30 3.57
N ASP A 43 10.63 -4.53 2.61
CA ASP A 43 10.06 -3.21 2.30
C ASP A 43 8.63 -3.32 1.77
N LEU A 44 8.35 -4.29 0.89
CA LEU A 44 6.98 -4.56 0.43
C LEU A 44 6.04 -4.91 1.59
N THR A 45 6.51 -5.72 2.52
CA THR A 45 5.73 -6.10 3.71
C THR A 45 5.45 -4.89 4.61
N ILE A 46 6.42 -4.00 4.80
CA ILE A 46 6.24 -2.77 5.57
C ILE A 46 5.21 -1.85 4.90
N ILE A 47 5.35 -1.62 3.61
CA ILE A 47 4.44 -0.73 2.86
C ILE A 47 3.01 -1.28 2.89
N ILE A 48 2.82 -2.50 2.43
CA ILE A 48 1.49 -3.12 2.31
C ILE A 48 0.85 -3.31 3.69
N GLY A 49 1.62 -3.82 4.65
CA GLY A 49 1.10 -4.10 6.00
C GLY A 49 0.61 -2.85 6.70
N ASN A 50 1.39 -1.77 6.69
CA ASN A 50 1.02 -0.50 7.33
C ASN A 50 -0.17 0.17 6.63
N LEU A 51 -0.20 0.17 5.30
CA LEU A 51 -1.33 0.73 4.55
C LEU A 51 -2.63 -0.04 4.83
N LEU A 52 -2.57 -1.36 4.91
CA LEU A 52 -3.73 -2.18 5.22
C LEU A 52 -4.19 -2.02 6.67
N ASP A 53 -3.26 -1.90 7.63
CA ASP A 53 -3.64 -1.61 9.02
C ASP A 53 -4.40 -0.29 9.12
N ASN A 54 -3.94 0.76 8.46
CA ASN A 54 -4.63 2.05 8.42
C ASN A 54 -6.01 1.93 7.75
N ALA A 55 -6.11 1.18 6.66
CA ALA A 55 -7.37 0.98 5.95
C ALA A 55 -8.40 0.22 6.80
N ILE A 56 -7.97 -0.85 7.47
CA ILE A 56 -8.83 -1.63 8.36
C ILE A 56 -9.34 -0.75 9.51
N GLU A 57 -8.46 -0.01 10.15
CA GLU A 57 -8.79 0.90 11.24
C GLU A 57 -9.79 1.98 10.82
N ALA A 58 -9.60 2.57 9.64
CA ALA A 58 -10.54 3.54 9.08
C ALA A 58 -11.92 2.93 8.82
N CYS A 59 -11.96 1.71 8.27
CA CYS A 59 -13.20 0.99 8.01
C CYS A 59 -13.95 0.64 9.30
N GLU A 60 -13.25 0.29 10.36
CA GLU A 60 -13.86 -0.09 11.64
C GLU A 60 -14.67 1.05 12.28
N LYS A 61 -14.40 2.28 11.93
CA LYS A 61 -15.17 3.47 12.36
C LYS A 61 -16.51 3.64 11.62
N LEU A 62 -16.76 2.84 10.59
CA LEU A 62 -17.96 2.87 9.78
C LEU A 62 -18.92 1.73 10.15
N PRO A 63 -20.22 1.84 9.84
CA PRO A 63 -21.14 0.69 9.87
C PRO A 63 -20.63 -0.46 8.99
N THR A 64 -20.87 -1.71 9.40
CA THR A 64 -20.35 -2.91 8.73
C THR A 64 -20.75 -3.05 7.26
N ASP A 65 -21.93 -2.57 6.89
CA ASP A 65 -22.44 -2.61 5.52
C ASP A 65 -21.78 -1.58 4.58
N HIS A 66 -20.91 -0.71 5.12
CA HIS A 66 -20.20 0.33 4.36
C HIS A 66 -18.68 0.13 4.34
N ARG A 67 -18.17 -1.02 4.78
CA ARG A 67 -16.75 -1.30 4.92
C ARG A 67 -16.21 -2.02 3.70
N TRP A 68 -15.28 -1.39 3.00
CA TRP A 68 -14.60 -2.03 1.88
C TRP A 68 -13.15 -1.52 1.74
N ILE A 69 -12.30 -2.38 1.20
CA ILE A 69 -10.91 -2.08 0.86
C ILE A 69 -10.59 -2.68 -0.51
N THR A 70 -9.93 -1.91 -1.37
CA THR A 70 -9.36 -2.42 -2.63
C THR A 70 -7.85 -2.20 -2.63
N VAL A 71 -7.11 -3.25 -2.88
CA VAL A 71 -5.64 -3.23 -2.97
C VAL A 71 -5.22 -3.58 -4.39
N LYS A 72 -4.31 -2.79 -4.96
CA LYS A 72 -3.69 -3.07 -6.26
C LYS A 72 -2.19 -3.10 -6.12
N VAL A 73 -1.56 -4.12 -6.67
CA VAL A 73 -0.11 -4.19 -6.81
C VAL A 73 0.20 -4.68 -8.22
N ILE A 74 0.70 -3.80 -9.06
CA ILE A 74 0.91 -4.05 -10.49
C ILE A 74 2.37 -3.82 -10.83
N ARG A 75 3.02 -4.84 -11.40
CA ARG A 75 4.33 -4.72 -12.03
C ARG A 75 4.14 -4.60 -13.54
N ASP A 76 4.56 -3.47 -14.12
CA ASP A 76 4.54 -3.25 -15.56
C ASP A 76 5.94 -3.48 -16.15
N ALA A 77 6.17 -4.69 -16.66
CA ALA A 77 7.43 -5.09 -17.28
C ALA A 77 7.59 -4.49 -18.68
N ASN A 78 6.53 -3.97 -19.30
CA ASN A 78 6.57 -3.31 -20.60
C ASN A 78 6.99 -1.84 -20.49
N ALA A 79 6.86 -1.25 -19.30
CA ALA A 79 7.40 0.07 -19.04
C ALA A 79 8.94 0.03 -19.04
N SER A 80 9.57 1.14 -19.43
CA SER A 80 11.02 1.25 -19.49
C SER A 80 11.50 2.53 -18.79
N PRO A 81 11.99 2.43 -17.55
CA PRO A 81 12.21 1.23 -16.74
C PRO A 81 10.91 0.55 -16.28
N THR A 82 11.01 -0.71 -15.87
CA THR A 82 9.90 -1.45 -15.27
C THR A 82 9.35 -0.68 -14.07
N SER A 83 8.04 -0.51 -14.00
CA SER A 83 7.38 0.21 -12.91
C SER A 83 6.61 -0.72 -11.99
N ILE A 84 6.51 -0.30 -10.73
CA ILE A 84 5.64 -0.88 -9.73
C ILE A 84 4.60 0.17 -9.34
N PHE A 85 3.34 -0.18 -9.45
CA PHE A 85 2.22 0.62 -8.97
C PHE A 85 1.54 -0.10 -7.82
N LEU A 86 1.32 0.63 -6.73
CA LEU A 86 0.61 0.14 -5.56
C LEU A 86 -0.46 1.13 -5.17
N SER A 87 -1.67 0.65 -4.88
CA SER A 87 -2.71 1.48 -4.28
C SER A 87 -3.49 0.71 -3.23
N VAL A 88 -3.90 1.43 -2.21
CA VAL A 88 -4.87 0.98 -1.22
C VAL A 88 -5.95 2.06 -1.13
N GLU A 89 -7.17 1.67 -1.45
CA GLU A 89 -8.35 2.52 -1.36
C GLU A 89 -9.35 1.89 -0.39
N ASN A 90 -9.92 2.69 0.48
CA ASN A 90 -10.87 2.19 1.47
C ASN A 90 -11.98 3.19 1.74
N SER A 91 -13.14 2.66 2.12
CA SER A 91 -14.20 3.51 2.69
C SER A 91 -13.71 4.16 3.98
N SER A 92 -14.09 5.42 4.19
CA SER A 92 -13.57 6.21 5.32
C SER A 92 -14.52 7.33 5.69
N LEU A 93 -14.49 7.71 6.97
CA LEU A 93 -14.96 9.01 7.42
C LEU A 93 -14.10 10.11 6.78
N PRO A 94 -14.57 11.37 6.74
CA PRO A 94 -13.80 12.48 6.21
C PRO A 94 -12.39 12.56 6.81
N VAL A 95 -11.40 12.70 5.93
CA VAL A 95 -9.98 12.82 6.29
C VAL A 95 -9.47 14.14 5.72
N ALA A 96 -8.85 14.96 6.57
CA ALA A 96 -8.15 16.16 6.13
C ALA A 96 -6.71 15.80 5.76
N ILE A 97 -6.31 16.14 4.52
CA ILE A 97 -4.96 15.94 4.02
C ILE A 97 -4.31 17.30 3.88
N VAL A 98 -3.22 17.54 4.62
CA VAL A 98 -2.49 18.82 4.60
C VAL A 98 -1.02 18.49 4.39
N ASN A 99 -0.43 19.02 3.30
CA ASN A 99 0.99 18.84 2.96
C ASN A 99 1.41 17.36 2.97
N ASP A 100 0.62 16.48 2.34
CA ASP A 100 0.83 15.02 2.31
C ASP A 100 0.79 14.32 3.67
N HIS A 101 0.21 14.98 4.67
CA HIS A 101 0.00 14.40 5.99
C HIS A 101 -1.49 14.35 6.31
N ILE A 102 -1.91 13.24 6.91
CA ILE A 102 -3.25 13.13 7.47
C ILE A 102 -3.27 13.92 8.78
N ALA A 103 -4.22 14.87 8.89
CA ALA A 103 -4.45 15.57 10.14
C ALA A 103 -5.01 14.58 11.17
N THR A 104 -4.22 14.29 12.20
CA THR A 104 -4.65 13.42 13.30
C THR A 104 -5.60 14.15 14.24
N THR A 105 -6.61 13.46 14.73
CA THR A 105 -7.41 13.98 15.84
C THR A 105 -6.56 14.02 17.12
N LYS A 106 -6.76 15.00 17.96
CA LYS A 106 -5.96 15.26 19.19
C LYS A 106 -5.94 14.09 20.20
N GLN A 107 -6.73 13.04 20.00
CA GLN A 107 -6.90 11.96 20.98
C GLN A 107 -5.95 10.77 20.80
N GLU A 108 -5.38 10.55 19.58
CA GLU A 108 -4.44 9.44 19.32
C GLU A 108 -3.38 9.84 18.27
N PRO A 109 -2.57 10.90 18.49
CA PRO A 109 -1.65 11.38 17.47
C PRO A 109 -0.48 10.43 17.19
N GLU A 110 -0.18 9.50 18.11
CA GLU A 110 1.01 8.65 18.03
C GLU A 110 0.77 7.34 17.25
N LEU A 111 -0.44 6.74 17.33
CA LEU A 111 -0.73 5.45 16.71
C LEU A 111 -0.93 5.55 15.19
N HIS A 112 -1.52 6.63 14.70
CA HIS A 112 -1.78 6.83 13.26
C HIS A 112 -0.59 7.41 12.49
N GLY A 113 0.32 8.09 13.17
CA GLY A 113 1.47 8.74 12.54
C GLY A 113 2.59 7.77 12.15
N PHE A 114 2.80 6.70 12.90
CA PHE A 114 3.93 5.78 12.70
C PHE A 114 3.76 4.87 11.49
N GLY A 115 2.56 4.36 11.23
CA GLY A 115 2.31 3.49 10.09
C GLY A 115 2.59 4.18 8.77
N LEU A 116 1.99 5.36 8.53
CA LEU A 116 2.24 6.15 7.33
C LEU A 116 3.68 6.66 7.25
N ARG A 117 4.25 7.07 8.36
CA ARG A 117 5.66 7.48 8.41
C ARG A 117 6.57 6.36 7.94
N ASN A 118 6.38 5.14 8.42
CA ASN A 118 7.14 3.97 7.98
C ASN A 118 6.97 3.71 6.48
N VAL A 119 5.76 3.88 5.95
CA VAL A 119 5.49 3.77 4.52
C VAL A 119 6.29 4.82 3.73
N MET A 120 6.23 6.08 4.16
CA MET A 120 6.92 7.19 3.48
C MET A 120 8.44 7.01 3.51
N GLU A 121 9.01 6.66 4.66
CA GLU A 121 10.45 6.42 4.81
C GLU A 121 10.90 5.24 3.93
N THR A 122 10.10 4.19 3.84
CA THR A 122 10.39 3.02 3.00
C THR A 122 10.30 3.38 1.52
N LEU A 123 9.25 4.08 1.10
CA LEU A 123 9.09 4.54 -0.29
C LEU A 123 10.20 5.49 -0.73
N HIS A 124 10.71 6.30 0.19
CA HIS A 124 11.82 7.22 -0.10
C HIS A 124 13.09 6.50 -0.57
N LYS A 125 13.34 5.28 -0.09
CA LYS A 125 14.46 4.45 -0.57
C LYS A 125 14.41 4.15 -2.07
N TYR A 126 13.23 4.17 -2.66
CA TYR A 126 12.98 3.84 -4.07
C TYR A 126 12.71 5.07 -4.92
N ASP A 127 12.88 6.28 -4.39
CA ASP A 127 12.52 7.53 -5.05
C ASP A 127 11.08 7.50 -5.59
N ALA A 128 10.17 6.89 -4.82
CA ALA A 128 8.80 6.68 -5.24
C ALA A 128 8.00 7.97 -5.25
N PHE A 129 7.11 8.09 -6.24
CA PHE A 129 6.01 9.05 -6.19
C PHE A 129 4.88 8.50 -5.34
N HIS A 130 4.22 9.34 -4.58
CA HIS A 130 3.03 8.96 -3.84
C HIS A 130 1.96 10.05 -3.91
N LEU A 131 0.73 9.63 -3.75
CA LEU A 131 -0.45 10.50 -3.71
C LEU A 131 -1.41 10.00 -2.66
N MET A 132 -1.95 10.93 -1.88
CA MET A 132 -3.09 10.68 -1.00
C MET A 132 -4.25 11.56 -1.43
N SER A 133 -5.46 11.00 -1.43
CA SER A 133 -6.67 11.77 -1.71
C SER A 133 -7.86 11.22 -0.91
N TYR A 134 -8.79 12.13 -0.62
CA TYR A 134 -10.08 11.77 -0.06
C TYR A 134 -11.18 12.34 -0.95
N LYS A 135 -12.06 11.47 -1.45
CA LYS A 135 -13.17 11.86 -2.31
C LYS A 135 -14.28 10.81 -2.23
N ASN A 136 -15.55 11.26 -2.25
CA ASN A 136 -16.71 10.37 -2.29
C ASN A 136 -16.69 9.30 -1.17
N SER A 137 -16.42 9.73 0.06
CA SER A 137 -16.34 8.84 1.23
C SER A 137 -15.29 7.73 1.13
N SER A 138 -14.27 7.91 0.29
CA SER A 138 -13.14 7.00 0.20
C SER A 138 -11.80 7.71 0.34
N PHE A 139 -10.87 7.04 1.00
CA PHE A 139 -9.48 7.45 1.10
C PHE A 139 -8.63 6.58 0.17
N LEU A 140 -7.79 7.21 -0.62
CA LEU A 140 -6.86 6.56 -1.54
C LEU A 140 -5.43 6.92 -1.15
N PHE A 141 -4.59 5.91 -1.02
CA PHE A 141 -3.14 6.05 -1.08
C PHE A 141 -2.64 5.31 -2.32
N CYS A 142 -1.82 5.96 -3.13
CA CYS A 142 -1.11 5.27 -4.20
C CYS A 142 0.35 5.70 -4.28
N ALA A 143 1.17 4.79 -4.79
CA ALA A 143 2.60 5.02 -5.00
C ALA A 143 3.05 4.33 -6.27
N GLU A 144 4.06 4.90 -6.89
CA GLU A 144 4.72 4.32 -8.06
C GLU A 144 6.22 4.51 -7.93
N TRP A 145 6.96 3.46 -8.23
CA TRP A 145 8.42 3.50 -8.31
C TRP A 145 8.92 2.62 -9.44
N TYR A 146 10.18 2.81 -9.80
CA TYR A 146 10.80 2.09 -10.90
C TYR A 146 11.85 1.12 -10.40
N GLU A 147 11.91 -0.06 -11.03
CA GLU A 147 12.98 -1.01 -10.80
C GLU A 147 14.26 -0.60 -11.56
N GLU A 148 15.42 -0.83 -10.94
CA GLU A 148 16.69 -0.59 -11.61
C GLU A 148 16.86 -1.56 -12.79
N ARG A 149 17.39 -1.03 -13.90
CA ARG A 149 17.73 -1.88 -15.05
C ARG A 149 18.96 -2.72 -14.73
N THR A 150 18.92 -3.99 -15.10
CA THR A 150 20.07 -4.89 -15.01
C THR A 150 21.31 -4.29 -15.69
N ASP A 151 21.12 -3.53 -16.78
CA ASP A 151 22.19 -2.85 -17.50
C ASP A 151 22.90 -1.76 -16.70
N SER A 152 22.19 -1.07 -15.80
CA SER A 152 22.79 -0.05 -14.93
C SER A 152 23.65 -0.69 -13.84
N ILE A 153 23.26 -1.85 -13.34
CA ILE A 153 24.03 -2.63 -12.37
C ILE A 153 25.34 -3.13 -13.01
N ILE A 154 25.27 -3.65 -14.22
CA ILE A 154 26.45 -4.13 -14.96
C ILE A 154 27.44 -2.99 -15.23
N ARG A 155 26.95 -1.79 -15.58
CA ARG A 155 27.81 -0.60 -15.77
C ARG A 155 28.46 -0.09 -14.50
N SER A 156 27.79 -0.23 -13.37
CA SER A 156 28.37 0.17 -12.07
C SER A 156 29.43 -0.80 -11.55
N LEU A 157 29.48 -2.03 -12.08
CA LEU A 157 30.47 -3.05 -11.75
C LEU A 157 31.72 -3.00 -12.64
N LYS A 158 31.73 -2.19 -13.68
CA LYS A 158 32.88 -1.94 -14.56
C LYS A 158 33.59 -0.65 -14.16
#